data_ec802556d57b577ebca3ff78aae58cb2
#
_entry.id   ec802556d57b577ebca3ff78aae58cb2
#
_cell.length_a   1.000
_cell.length_b   1.000
_cell.length_c   1.000
_cell.angle_alpha   90.00
_cell.angle_beta   90.00
_cell.angle_gamma   90.00
#
_symmetry.space_group_name_H-M   'P 1'
#
loop_
_entity.id
_entity.type
_entity.pdbx_description
1 polymer ?
#
loop_
_entity_poly.entity_id
_entity_poly.type
_entity_poly.pdbx_seq_one_letter_code
_entity_poly.pdbx_strand_id
1 'polypeptide(L)' 'MTCLEAQSNIMAFIEKKLPDDVIPGFVKHMRYCKNCREELEIYYTLIVGMHQVDNNQELSQNFGK' A
#
# COMPACT_ATOMS: atom_id res chain seq x y z
N MET A 1 -13.91 4.72 -11.50
CA MET A 1 -12.85 3.69 -11.44
C MET A 1 -13.45 2.39 -10.94
N THR A 2 -13.16 1.31 -11.60
CA THR A 2 -13.64 0.00 -11.18
C THR A 2 -12.68 -0.61 -10.17
N CYS A 3 -13.14 -1.66 -9.50
CA CYS A 3 -12.28 -2.35 -8.54
C CYS A 3 -11.03 -2.90 -9.22
N LEU A 4 -11.20 -3.42 -10.43
CA LEU A 4 -10.08 -3.98 -11.16
C LEU A 4 -9.05 -2.90 -11.49
N GLU A 5 -9.53 -1.74 -11.91
CA GLU A 5 -8.65 -0.61 -12.18
C GLU A 5 -7.94 -0.14 -10.91
N ALA A 6 -8.70 -0.07 -9.83
CA ALA A 6 -8.12 0.36 -8.56
C ALA A 6 -7.03 -0.61 -8.12
N GLN A 7 -7.29 -1.90 -8.23
CA GLN A 7 -6.30 -2.89 -7.82
C GLN A 7 -5.07 -2.83 -8.71
N SER A 8 -5.25 -2.54 -9.99
CA SER A 8 -4.10 -2.41 -10.90
C SER A 8 -3.22 -1.23 -10.51
N ASN A 9 -3.81 -0.23 -9.87
CA ASN A 9 -3.07 0.98 -9.53
C ASN A 9 -2.50 0.96 -8.13
N ILE A 10 -2.76 -0.08 -7.35
CA ILE A 10 -2.28 -0.13 -5.97
C ILE A 10 -0.77 -0.05 -5.90
N MET A 11 -0.08 -0.85 -6.68
CA MET A 11 1.38 -0.86 -6.66
C MET A 11 1.93 0.51 -7.07
N ALA A 12 1.37 1.09 -8.13
CA ALA A 12 1.83 2.39 -8.58
C ALA A 12 1.60 3.45 -7.51
N PHE A 13 0.47 3.35 -6.80
CA PHE A 13 0.18 4.30 -5.73
C PHE A 13 1.21 4.18 -4.61
N ILE A 14 1.52 2.97 -4.21
CA ILE A 14 2.47 2.74 -3.12
C ILE A 14 3.86 3.21 -3.52
N GLU A 15 4.24 2.99 -4.76
CA GLU A 15 5.55 3.39 -5.25
C GLU A 15 5.59 4.85 -5.68
N LYS A 16 4.47 5.55 -5.51
CA LYS A 16 4.36 6.98 -5.84
C LYS A 16 4.59 7.24 -7.31
N LYS A 17 4.14 6.32 -8.14
CA LYS A 17 4.24 6.46 -9.59
C LYS A 17 2.90 6.76 -10.25
N LEU A 18 1.85 6.87 -9.45
CA LEU A 18 0.52 7.10 -9.97
C LEU A 18 0.40 8.56 -10.42
N PRO A 19 -0.12 8.81 -11.64
CA PRO A 19 -0.30 10.19 -12.10
C PRO A 19 -1.23 10.97 -11.19
N ASP A 20 -0.95 12.26 -11.05
CA ASP A 20 -1.72 13.11 -10.15
C ASP A 20 -3.18 13.18 -10.53
N ASP A 21 -3.50 13.12 -11.83
CA ASP A 21 -4.88 13.21 -12.26
C ASP A 21 -5.65 11.92 -11.97
N VAL A 22 -4.97 10.84 -11.69
CA VAL A 22 -5.60 9.57 -11.35
C VAL A 22 -5.79 9.43 -9.85
N ILE A 23 -4.95 10.05 -9.06
CA ILE A 23 -4.98 9.91 -7.62
C ILE A 23 -6.33 10.22 -6.99
N PRO A 24 -7.01 11.32 -7.34
CA PRO A 24 -8.29 11.60 -6.69
C PRO A 24 -9.32 10.49 -6.90
N GLY A 25 -9.38 9.94 -8.12
CA GLY A 25 -10.29 8.84 -8.39
C GLY A 25 -9.94 7.59 -7.62
N PHE A 26 -8.65 7.31 -7.53
CA PHE A 26 -8.16 6.16 -6.80
C PHE A 26 -8.49 6.27 -5.31
N VAL A 27 -8.20 7.41 -4.72
CA VAL A 27 -8.46 7.63 -3.30
C VAL A 27 -9.96 7.57 -3.02
N LYS A 28 -10.75 8.16 -3.90
CA LYS A 28 -12.20 8.12 -3.73
C LYS A 28 -12.71 6.69 -3.76
N HIS A 29 -12.18 5.88 -4.68
CA HIS A 29 -12.60 4.50 -4.77
C HIS A 29 -12.24 3.75 -3.49
N MET A 30 -11.08 4.01 -2.94
CA MET A 30 -10.66 3.36 -1.70
C MET A 30 -11.56 3.73 -0.53
N ARG A 31 -12.13 4.93 -0.56
CA ARG A 31 -13.02 5.35 0.51
C ARG A 31 -14.35 4.62 0.48
N TYR A 32 -14.81 4.24 -0.71
CA TYR A 32 -16.12 3.64 -0.86
C TYR A 32 -16.10 2.14 -1.08
N CYS A 33 -14.95 1.58 -1.39
CA CYS A 33 -14.84 0.16 -1.64
C CYS A 33 -13.95 -0.47 -0.58
N LYS A 34 -14.58 -1.13 0.37
CA LYS A 34 -13.85 -1.74 1.47
C LYS A 34 -12.88 -2.80 0.97
N ASN A 35 -13.30 -3.57 -0.02
CA ASN A 35 -12.45 -4.64 -0.55
C ASN A 35 -11.15 -4.09 -1.11
N CYS A 36 -11.25 -3.02 -1.91
CA CYS A 36 -10.05 -2.44 -2.49
C CYS A 36 -9.18 -1.79 -1.43
N ARG A 37 -9.81 -1.21 -0.42
CA ARG A 37 -9.06 -0.61 0.68
C ARG A 37 -8.28 -1.68 1.43
N GLU A 38 -8.88 -2.84 1.65
CA GLU A 38 -8.18 -3.92 2.32
C GLU A 38 -7.04 -4.45 1.47
N GLU A 39 -7.23 -4.52 0.18
CA GLU A 39 -6.17 -4.92 -0.72
C GLU A 39 -5.01 -3.94 -0.66
N LEU A 40 -5.33 -2.66 -0.67
CA LEU A 40 -4.31 -1.63 -0.56
C LEU A 40 -3.52 -1.78 0.73
N GLU A 41 -4.22 -2.02 1.82
CA GLU A 41 -3.58 -2.16 3.12
C GLU A 41 -2.64 -3.36 3.14
N ILE A 42 -3.08 -4.47 2.56
CA ILE A 42 -2.25 -5.66 2.51
C ILE A 42 -0.99 -5.43 1.71
N TYR A 43 -1.12 -4.85 0.53
CA TYR A 43 0.04 -4.56 -0.30
C TYR A 43 0.96 -3.55 0.35
N TYR A 44 0.37 -2.54 0.97
CA TYR A 44 1.17 -1.53 1.65
C TYR A 44 1.99 -2.17 2.77
N THR A 45 1.37 -3.03 3.55
CA THR A 45 2.04 -3.71 4.64
C THR A 45 3.15 -4.62 4.13
N LEU A 46 2.88 -5.33 3.05
CA LEU A 46 3.88 -6.25 2.52
C LEU A 46 5.08 -5.52 1.94
N ILE A 47 4.83 -4.42 1.26
CA ILE A 47 5.91 -3.71 0.59
C ILE A 47 6.65 -2.78 1.55
N VAL A 48 5.91 -1.90 2.20
CA VAL A 48 6.52 -0.94 3.11
C VAL A 48 6.96 -1.63 4.39
N GLY A 49 6.15 -2.55 4.86
CA GLY A 49 6.47 -3.29 6.07
C GLY A 49 7.75 -4.08 5.96
N MET A 50 7.99 -4.67 4.80
CA MET A 50 9.21 -5.42 4.60
C MET A 50 10.43 -4.53 4.73
N HIS A 51 10.34 -3.33 4.16
CA HIS A 51 11.44 -2.39 4.27
C HIS A 51 11.66 -1.98 5.71
N GLN A 52 10.58 -1.81 6.45
CA GLN A 52 10.69 -1.44 7.86
C GLN A 52 11.23 -2.57 8.68
N VAL A 53 10.84 -3.79 8.35
CA VAL A 53 11.36 -4.94 9.06
C VAL A 53 12.87 -5.04 8.89
N ASP A 54 13.33 -4.80 7.69
CA ASP A 54 14.76 -4.79 7.45
C ASP A 54 15.45 -3.76 8.32
N ASN A 55 14.85 -2.61 8.46
CA ASN A 55 15.41 -1.56 9.28
C ASN A 55 15.35 -1.91 10.76
N ASN A 56 14.32 -2.65 11.15
CA ASN A 56 14.11 -2.98 12.55
C ASN A 56 14.82 -4.22 12.98
N GLN A 57 15.38 -4.92 12.07
CA GLN A 57 16.05 -6.16 12.38
C GLN A 57 17.07 -6.01 13.47
N GLU A 58 17.79 -4.95 13.38
CA GLU A 58 18.85 -4.73 14.33
C GLU A 58 18.32 -4.57 15.73
N LEU A 59 17.09 -4.22 15.87
CA LEU A 59 16.61 -4.05 17.21
C LEU A 59 15.92 -5.27 17.72
N SER A 60 15.23 -5.93 16.92
CA SER A 60 14.58 -7.07 17.43
C SER A 60 15.52 -8.16 17.68
N GLN A 61 15.87 -8.03 17.40
CA GLN A 61 16.39 -8.78 17.80
C GLN A 61 16.97 -8.47 18.60
N ASN A 62 16.93 -7.92 18.58
CA ASN A 62 17.17 -7.56 19.29
C ASN A 62 16.71 -7.46 20.13
N PHE A 63 16.02 -7.85 20.22
CA PHE A 63 15.50 -7.90 20.90
C PHE A 63 15.83 -8.55 21.56
N GLY A 64 16.17 -8.82 21.50
CA GLY A 64 16.54 -9.35 22.08
C GLY A 64 17.36 -9.64 22.33
N LYS A 65 17.61 -9.55 22.11
CA LYS A 65 18.17 -9.67 22.28
C LYS A 65 18.34 -9.79 22.84
#